data_aa999f8b79d7b6717a6082e28d958952
#
_entry.id   aa999f8b79d7b6717a6082e28d958952
#
_cell.length_a   1.000
_cell.length_b   1.000
_cell.length_c   1.000
_cell.angle_alpha   90.00
_cell.angle_beta   90.00
_cell.angle_gamma   90.00
#
_symmetry.space_group_name_H-M   'P 1'
#
loop_
_entity.id
_entity.type
_entity.pdbx_description
1 polymer ?
#
loop_
_entity_poly.entity_id
_entity_poly.type
_entity_poly.pdbx_seq_one_letter_code
_entity_poly.pdbx_strand_id
1 'polypeptide(L)'
;MAKKNYVIDTSVFLSDADCIYKFGNSDIFVSLKVLEEIDKHKKRQDSVGYNARKIIKSLDSLRSRGCLSKGVRIRKAKGLLRVVKAGASFPSELDKGIADHIILSSALSVSKEYPARRTIMVSRDIN
;
A
#
# COMPACT_ATOMS: atom_id res chain seq x y z
N MET A 1 -16.56 -14.83 5.82
CA MET A 1 -16.19 -13.52 6.36
C MET A 1 -16.06 -12.50 5.26
N ALA A 2 -16.56 -11.31 5.51
CA ALA A 2 -16.46 -10.22 4.53
C ALA A 2 -15.00 -9.79 4.35
N LYS A 3 -14.58 -9.62 3.10
CA LYS A 3 -13.27 -9.09 2.79
C LYS A 3 -13.20 -7.62 3.15
N LYS A 4 -12.03 -7.17 3.56
CA LYS A 4 -11.73 -5.77 3.82
C LYS A 4 -10.73 -5.26 2.79
N ASN A 5 -10.62 -3.95 2.69
CA ASN A 5 -9.59 -3.32 1.87
C ASN A 5 -8.60 -2.63 2.82
N TYR A 6 -7.33 -3.00 2.72
CA TYR A 6 -6.28 -2.41 3.55
C TYR A 6 -5.42 -1.50 2.69
N VAL A 7 -5.27 -0.25 3.15
CA VAL A 7 -4.36 0.72 2.54
C VAL A 7 -3.17 0.82 3.47
N ILE A 8 -1.99 0.42 2.99
CA ILE A 8 -0.81 0.26 3.84
C ILE A 8 0.15 1.42 3.65
N ASP A 9 0.55 2.03 4.78
CA ASP A 9 1.51 3.12 4.82
C ASP A 9 2.95 2.61 4.66
N THR A 10 3.84 3.50 4.23
CA THR A 10 5.27 3.22 4.04
C THR A 10 5.92 2.59 5.28
N SER A 11 5.62 3.12 6.46
CA SER A 11 6.24 2.67 7.71
C SER A 11 6.05 1.17 7.97
N VAL A 12 4.90 0.63 7.55
CA VAL A 12 4.61 -0.80 7.74
C VAL A 12 5.52 -1.64 6.86
N PHE A 13 5.68 -1.27 5.58
CA PHE A 13 6.56 -2.01 4.66
C PHE A 13 8.02 -1.95 5.10
N LEU A 14 8.47 -0.80 5.59
CA LEU A 14 9.86 -0.64 5.99
C LEU A 14 10.18 -1.36 7.30
N SER A 15 9.16 -1.73 8.07
CA SER A 15 9.32 -2.51 9.29
C SER A 15 9.19 -4.01 9.03
N ASP A 16 8.42 -4.41 8.03
CA ASP A 16 8.15 -5.82 7.72
C ASP A 16 7.78 -5.96 6.25
N ALA A 17 8.74 -6.35 5.44
CA ALA A 17 8.54 -6.50 3.99
C ALA A 17 7.57 -7.64 3.64
N ASP A 18 7.31 -8.55 4.58
CA ASP A 18 6.38 -9.66 4.37
C ASP A 18 4.95 -9.33 4.83
N CYS A 19 4.69 -8.07 5.20
CA CYS A 19 3.37 -7.68 5.72
C CYS A 19 2.23 -7.98 4.75
N ILE A 20 2.48 -7.97 3.44
CA ILE A 20 1.43 -8.24 2.45
C ILE A 20 0.84 -9.64 2.57
N TYR A 21 1.53 -10.56 3.22
CA TYR A 21 1.05 -11.94 3.41
C TYR A 21 0.25 -12.13 4.70
N LYS A 22 0.04 -11.06 5.46
CA LYS A 22 -0.53 -11.14 6.82
C LYS A 22 -1.98 -10.64 6.93
N PHE A 23 -2.61 -10.30 5.81
CA PHE A 23 -3.97 -9.76 5.81
C PHE A 23 -5.02 -10.75 5.28
N GLY A 24 -4.75 -12.03 5.41
CA GLY A 24 -5.69 -13.08 5.00
C GLY A 24 -6.07 -12.99 3.53
N ASN A 25 -7.37 -13.08 3.23
CA ASN A 25 -7.87 -12.99 1.87
C ASN A 25 -8.36 -11.58 1.47
N SER A 26 -8.13 -10.59 2.33
CA SER A 26 -8.51 -9.21 2.05
C SER A 26 -7.57 -8.59 1.01
N ASP A 27 -8.06 -7.59 0.30
CA ASP A 27 -7.28 -6.91 -0.71
C ASP A 27 -6.38 -5.83 -0.10
N ILE A 28 -5.24 -5.60 -0.74
CA ILE A 28 -4.25 -4.61 -0.30
C ILE A 28 -4.11 -3.54 -1.36
N PHE A 29 -4.09 -2.28 -0.93
CA PHE A 29 -3.91 -1.13 -1.78
C PHE A 29 -2.65 -0.39 -1.38
N VAL A 30 -1.80 -0.08 -2.35
CA VAL A 30 -0.54 0.62 -2.15
C VAL A 30 -0.55 1.89 -2.99
N SER A 31 -0.38 3.04 -2.34
CA SER A 31 -0.30 4.32 -3.02
C SER A 31 1.02 4.43 -3.80
N LEU A 32 1.00 5.11 -4.95
CA LEU A 32 2.23 5.44 -5.67
C LEU A 32 3.20 6.22 -4.79
N LYS A 33 2.69 7.06 -3.89
CA LYS A 33 3.54 7.80 -2.95
C LYS A 33 4.29 6.87 -2.02
N VAL A 34 3.64 5.79 -1.56
CA VAL A 34 4.31 4.77 -0.74
C VAL A 34 5.46 4.13 -1.54
N LEU A 35 5.23 3.81 -2.81
CA LEU A 35 6.28 3.21 -3.65
C LEU A 35 7.45 4.16 -3.82
N GLU A 36 7.20 5.47 -4.02
CA GLU A 36 8.26 6.46 -4.10
C GLU A 36 9.09 6.52 -2.82
N GLU A 37 8.43 6.50 -1.67
CA GLU A 37 9.12 6.55 -0.38
C GLU A 37 9.94 5.29 -0.13
N ILE A 38 9.42 4.13 -0.48
CA ILE A 38 10.17 2.86 -0.36
C ILE A 38 11.42 2.94 -1.24
N ASP A 39 11.29 3.43 -2.46
CA ASP A 39 12.42 3.54 -3.38
C ASP A 39 13.53 4.43 -2.84
N LYS A 40 13.18 5.48 -2.11
CA LYS A 40 14.17 6.38 -1.48
C LYS A 40 15.03 5.68 -0.44
N HIS A 41 14.54 4.61 0.17
CA HIS A 41 15.25 3.91 1.23
C HIS A 41 16.03 2.68 0.76
N LYS A 42 15.93 2.32 -0.51
CA LYS A 42 16.51 1.06 -1.00
C LYS A 42 18.03 0.98 -0.91
N LYS A 43 18.71 2.12 -0.84
CA LYS A 43 20.18 2.17 -0.76
C LYS A 43 20.72 2.14 0.67
N ARG A 44 19.86 2.22 1.67
CA ARG A 44 20.29 2.17 3.07
C ARG A 44 20.85 0.78 3.41
N GLN A 45 21.86 0.76 4.28
CA GLN A 45 22.51 -0.49 4.68
C GLN A 45 21.99 -1.03 6.01
N ASP A 46 20.89 -0.48 6.50
CA ASP A 46 20.25 -0.93 7.73
C ASP A 46 19.03 -1.81 7.41
N SER A 47 18.27 -2.20 8.44
CA SER A 47 17.09 -3.04 8.29
C SER A 47 16.01 -2.37 7.42
N VAL A 48 15.91 -1.04 7.47
CA VAL A 48 14.96 -0.29 6.63
C VAL A 48 15.30 -0.48 5.15
N GLY A 49 16.56 -0.34 4.78
CA GLY A 49 17.01 -0.58 3.40
C GLY A 49 16.80 -2.02 2.96
N TYR A 50 17.07 -2.98 3.85
CA TYR A 50 16.83 -4.39 3.57
C TYR A 50 15.34 -4.64 3.24
N ASN A 51 14.45 -4.12 4.08
CA ASN A 51 13.01 -4.29 3.86
C ASN A 51 12.54 -3.57 2.59
N ALA A 52 13.09 -2.38 2.32
CA ALA A 52 12.77 -1.64 1.08
C ALA A 52 13.11 -2.48 -0.15
N ARG A 53 14.32 -3.04 -0.21
CA ARG A 53 14.74 -3.88 -1.34
C ARG A 53 13.89 -5.14 -1.45
N LYS A 54 13.54 -5.75 -0.32
CA LYS A 54 12.74 -6.97 -0.30
C LYS A 54 11.33 -6.74 -0.82
N ILE A 55 10.67 -5.65 -0.38
CA ILE A 55 9.31 -5.36 -0.86
C ILE A 55 9.31 -4.96 -2.34
N ILE A 56 10.33 -4.22 -2.80
CA ILE A 56 10.45 -3.88 -4.22
C ILE A 56 10.54 -5.16 -5.06
N LYS A 57 11.32 -6.12 -4.62
CA LYS A 57 11.46 -7.41 -5.29
C LYS A 57 10.13 -8.17 -5.35
N SER A 58 9.39 -8.17 -4.25
CA SER A 58 8.08 -8.81 -4.18
C SER A 58 7.09 -8.14 -5.14
N LEU A 59 7.08 -6.82 -5.19
CA LEU A 59 6.20 -6.06 -6.08
C LEU A 59 6.56 -6.29 -7.55
N ASP A 60 7.85 -6.36 -7.87
CA ASP A 60 8.30 -6.67 -9.22
C ASP A 60 7.86 -8.07 -9.65
N SER A 61 7.91 -9.03 -8.75
CA SER A 61 7.41 -10.38 -9.00
C SER A 61 5.91 -10.37 -9.30
N LEU A 62 5.13 -9.62 -8.54
CA LEU A 62 3.69 -9.48 -8.79
C LEU A 62 3.43 -8.82 -10.13
N ARG A 63 4.18 -7.75 -10.44
CA ARG A 63 4.03 -7.03 -11.71
C ARG A 63 4.29 -7.92 -12.92
N SER A 64 5.19 -8.88 -12.79
CA SER A 64 5.48 -9.81 -13.88
C SER A 64 4.32 -10.77 -14.17
N ARG A 65 3.38 -10.92 -13.24
CA ARG A 65 2.23 -11.81 -13.39
C ARG A 65 0.94 -11.10 -13.78
N GLY A 66 0.94 -9.77 -13.80
CA GLY A 66 -0.27 -9.02 -14.14
C GLY A 66 -0.10 -7.52 -13.98
N CYS A 67 -1.20 -6.80 -14.08
CA CYS A 67 -1.24 -5.35 -14.00
C CYS A 67 -1.57 -4.91 -12.58
N LEU A 68 -0.64 -4.25 -11.88
CA LEU A 68 -0.85 -3.83 -10.49
C LEU A 68 -1.98 -2.82 -10.34
N SER A 69 -2.25 -1.98 -11.35
CA SER A 69 -3.36 -1.03 -11.26
C SER A 69 -4.73 -1.72 -11.28
N LYS A 70 -4.81 -2.91 -11.84
CA LYS A 70 -6.03 -3.71 -11.89
C LYS A 70 -6.12 -4.72 -10.75
N GLY A 71 -5.00 -5.06 -10.16
CA GLY A 71 -4.90 -6.01 -9.08
C GLY A 71 -4.24 -7.31 -9.50
N VAL A 72 -3.31 -7.78 -8.68
CA VAL A 72 -2.61 -9.05 -8.90
C VAL A 72 -2.74 -9.88 -7.64
N ARG A 73 -3.09 -11.17 -7.80
CA ARG A 73 -3.21 -12.06 -6.63
C ARG A 73 -1.85 -12.27 -5.99
N ILE A 74 -1.79 -12.01 -4.70
CA ILE A 74 -0.53 -12.11 -3.93
C ILE A 74 -0.05 -13.55 -3.88
N ARG A 75 -0.92 -14.45 -3.41
CA ARG A 75 -0.69 -15.90 -3.36
C ARG A 75 -2.04 -16.60 -3.42
N LYS A 76 -2.02 -17.91 -3.67
CA LYS A 76 -3.23 -18.74 -3.58
C LYS A 76 -3.90 -18.52 -2.21
N ALA A 77 -5.20 -18.32 -2.21
CA ALA A 77 -6.02 -18.04 -1.02
C ALA A 77 -5.76 -16.70 -0.36
N LYS A 78 -4.93 -15.83 -0.96
CA LYS A 78 -4.73 -14.45 -0.51
C LYS A 78 -5.54 -13.50 -1.40
N GLY A 79 -5.63 -12.23 -1.00
CA GLY A 79 -6.32 -11.20 -1.77
C GLY A 79 -5.49 -10.66 -2.93
N LEU A 80 -6.01 -9.63 -3.57
CA LEU A 80 -5.33 -8.92 -4.65
C LEU A 80 -4.56 -7.74 -4.08
N LEU A 81 -3.42 -7.44 -4.69
CA LEU A 81 -2.68 -6.20 -4.40
C LEU A 81 -2.86 -5.26 -5.58
N ARG A 82 -3.26 -4.03 -5.29
CA ARG A 82 -3.43 -2.98 -6.29
C ARG A 82 -2.58 -1.77 -5.93
N VAL A 83 -1.99 -1.16 -6.95
CA VAL A 83 -1.31 0.12 -6.81
C VAL A 83 -2.28 1.21 -7.26
N VAL A 84 -2.45 2.23 -6.43
CA VAL A 84 -3.40 3.32 -6.70
C VAL A 84 -2.70 4.66 -6.66
N LYS A 85 -3.21 5.60 -7.47
CA LYS A 85 -2.78 6.99 -7.42
C LYS A 85 -3.54 7.71 -6.33
N ALA A 86 -3.01 8.86 -5.87
CA ALA A 86 -3.74 9.74 -4.98
C ALA A 86 -5.05 10.15 -5.64
N GLY A 87 -6.14 10.05 -4.89
CA GLY A 87 -7.46 10.27 -5.46
C GLY A 87 -7.75 11.72 -5.78
N ALA A 88 -8.71 11.92 -6.72
CA ALA A 88 -9.19 13.25 -7.07
C ALA A 88 -9.94 13.92 -5.92
N SER A 89 -10.31 13.19 -4.89
CA SER A 89 -11.02 13.69 -3.72
C SER A 89 -10.10 14.21 -2.63
N PHE A 90 -8.90 14.63 -2.98
CA PHE A 90 -7.94 15.19 -2.02
C PHE A 90 -8.56 16.43 -1.34
N PRO A 91 -8.75 16.41 0.00
CA PRO A 91 -9.35 17.55 0.67
C PRO A 91 -8.46 18.79 0.55
N SER A 92 -9.08 19.94 0.31
CA SER A 92 -8.36 21.20 0.08
C SER A 92 -7.53 21.65 1.27
N GLU A 93 -7.92 21.27 2.47
CA GLU A 93 -7.20 21.60 3.70
C GLU A 93 -5.95 20.75 3.92
N LEU A 94 -5.74 19.69 3.14
CA LEU A 94 -4.56 18.86 3.26
C LEU A 94 -3.47 19.37 2.34
N ASP A 95 -2.23 19.34 2.82
CA ASP A 95 -1.07 19.74 2.04
C ASP A 95 -0.62 18.56 1.16
N LYS A 96 -0.69 18.76 -0.16
CA LYS A 96 -0.28 17.73 -1.13
C LYS A 96 1.20 17.40 -1.06
N GLY A 97 2.01 18.28 -0.48
CA GLY A 97 3.43 18.03 -0.28
C GLY A 97 3.73 17.12 0.90
N ILE A 98 2.74 16.83 1.73
CA ILE A 98 2.92 15.96 2.90
C ILE A 98 2.51 14.54 2.52
N ALA A 99 3.47 13.61 2.56
CA ALA A 99 3.28 12.24 2.13
C ALA A 99 2.11 11.55 2.84
N ASP A 100 1.96 11.76 4.15
CA ASP A 100 0.89 11.12 4.92
C ASP A 100 -0.50 11.57 4.46
N HIS A 101 -0.63 12.84 4.09
CA HIS A 101 -1.90 13.35 3.56
C HIS A 101 -2.23 12.75 2.20
N ILE A 102 -1.23 12.51 1.38
CA ILE A 102 -1.41 11.88 0.06
C ILE A 102 -1.85 10.43 0.25
N ILE A 103 -1.24 9.72 1.18
CA ILE A 103 -1.61 8.34 1.49
C ILE A 103 -3.03 8.28 2.06
N LEU A 104 -3.39 9.20 2.94
CA LEU A 104 -4.75 9.30 3.48
C LEU A 104 -5.76 9.56 2.36
N SER A 105 -5.42 10.44 1.41
CA SER A 105 -6.27 10.71 0.25
C SER A 105 -6.52 9.44 -0.56
N SER A 106 -5.49 8.60 -0.72
CA SER A 106 -5.64 7.31 -1.40
C SER A 106 -6.62 6.40 -0.66
N ALA A 107 -6.55 6.37 0.68
CA ALA A 107 -7.47 5.57 1.49
C ALA A 107 -8.91 6.06 1.33
N LEU A 108 -9.13 7.37 1.29
CA LEU A 108 -10.46 7.95 1.08
C LEU A 108 -11.01 7.57 -0.30
N SER A 109 -10.15 7.59 -1.32
CA SER A 109 -10.56 7.19 -2.68
C SER A 109 -10.95 5.71 -2.74
N VAL A 110 -10.20 4.84 -2.08
CA VAL A 110 -10.53 3.41 -2.02
C VAL A 110 -11.87 3.21 -1.32
N SER A 111 -12.11 3.93 -0.23
CA SER A 111 -13.38 3.84 0.50
C SER A 111 -14.56 4.23 -0.39
N LYS A 112 -14.42 5.27 -1.20
CA LYS A 112 -15.48 5.71 -2.11
C LYS A 112 -15.70 4.74 -3.27
N GLU A 113 -14.62 4.18 -3.80
CA GLU A 113 -14.70 3.26 -4.94
C GLU A 113 -15.29 1.91 -4.55
N TYR A 114 -15.06 1.47 -3.31
CA TYR A 114 -15.52 0.17 -2.81
C TYR A 114 -16.37 0.33 -1.54
N PRO A 115 -17.54 0.97 -1.65
CA PRO A 115 -18.35 1.27 -0.46
C PRO A 115 -18.90 0.04 0.26
N ALA A 116 -18.98 -1.11 -0.44
CA ALA A 116 -19.46 -2.36 0.16
C ALA A 116 -18.43 -3.02 1.06
N ARG A 117 -17.17 -2.57 1.03
CA ARG A 117 -16.10 -3.12 1.86
C ARG A 117 -15.59 -2.07 2.83
N ARG A 118 -15.26 -2.51 4.03
CA ARG A 118 -14.61 -1.63 4.99
C ARG A 118 -13.18 -1.35 4.55
N THR A 119 -12.80 -0.07 4.51
CA THR A 119 -11.43 0.35 4.18
C THR A 119 -10.70 0.68 5.47
N ILE A 120 -9.53 0.08 5.65
CA ILE A 120 -8.71 0.26 6.86
C ILE A 120 -7.34 0.74 6.42
N MET A 121 -6.91 1.86 6.97
CA MET A 121 -5.55 2.36 6.77
C MET A 121 -4.66 1.75 7.83
N VAL A 122 -3.55 1.15 7.41
CA VAL A 122 -2.59 0.51 8.31
C VAL A 122 -1.33 1.35 8.37
N SER A 123 -0.94 1.78 9.56
CA SER A 123 0.25 2.59 9.78
C SER A 123 0.89 2.22 11.11
N ARG A 124 2.20 2.42 11.19
CA ARG A 124 2.93 2.30 12.45
C ARG A 124 3.09 3.64 13.16
N ASP A 125 2.77 4.73 12.46
CA ASP A 125 2.82 6.06 13.04
C ASP A 125 1.53 6.30 13.81
N ILE A 126 1.61 6.22 15.12
CA ILE A 126 0.43 6.26 15.99
C ILE A 126 0.09 7.69 16.42
N ASN A 127 0.80 8.67 15.95
CA ASN A 127 0.59 10.07 16.36
C ASN A 127 -0.40 10.79 15.45
#